data_e4e8a7c105a49503c20cb7a662259f95
#
_entry.id   e4e8a7c105a49503c20cb7a662259f95
#
_cell.length_a   1.000
_cell.length_b   1.000
_cell.length_c   1.000
_cell.angle_alpha   90.00
_cell.angle_beta   90.00
_cell.angle_gamma   90.00
#
_symmetry.space_group_name_H-M   'P 1'
#
loop_
_entity.id
_entity.type
_entity.pdbx_description
1 polymer ?
#
loop_
_entity_poly.entity_id
_entity_poly.type
_entity_poly.pdbx_seq_one_letter_code
_entity_poly.pdbx_strand_id
1 'polypeptide(L)'
;MKKVLSILIALALSNTSFANDDSSKKFYQPKTLDLSSLRMHSIESNPYGEQFNYTKNFSSLDIDAVKKDIHELLTNSQDWWPADYGNYGPFFIRMAWHGAGTYRTYDGRGGADGGQQRFEPLNSWPDNVNLDKARRLLWPIKKKYGAKLSWGDLMVLTGNVALESMGFKTLGFAGGRQDDWQSDLVYWGPGDKPLSDNRDKKGNLQKPLAATQMGLIYVNPEGPNGNPDPVASAKDIREAFGRMAMDDEETVALIAGGHTFGKAHGAASPEKCVGPAPDGAPISEQGLGWKNKCGSGHGKDTISSGLEGAWSTAPTQFTMQYLKNLYKYDWVLDKSPAGAWQWKPKNATNIVQDAHDPSQLHPLMMFTTDIALKTDPKYREITTRFLNNPDEFKTAFARAWFKLTHRDMGPKARYIGSEVPSETFVWQDPLPKANYKTIDSKDISSLKKIITNSGLSNSELIKTAWASASTFRGTDYRGGNNGARIQLLPQKEWEVNEPKN
;
A
#
# COMPACT_ATOMS: atom_id res chain seq x y z
N MET A 1 31.31 5.19 49.00
CA MET A 1 30.40 4.29 48.26
C MET A 1 29.01 4.91 48.06
N LYS A 2 28.36 5.55 49.04
CA LYS A 2 27.00 6.16 48.83
C LYS A 2 26.95 7.32 47.85
N LYS A 3 28.00 8.14 47.71
CA LYS A 3 28.01 9.29 46.73
C LYS A 3 28.22 8.88 45.27
N VAL A 4 28.92 7.77 45.02
CA VAL A 4 29.12 7.25 43.65
C VAL A 4 27.82 6.59 43.13
N LEU A 5 27.05 5.97 43.99
CA LEU A 5 25.79 5.36 43.64
C LEU A 5 24.72 6.40 43.26
N SER A 6 24.71 7.57 43.95
CA SER A 6 23.81 8.67 43.65
C SER A 6 24.09 9.33 42.29
N ILE A 7 25.35 9.39 41.88
CA ILE A 7 25.74 9.94 40.56
C ILE A 7 25.36 8.98 39.41
N LEU A 8 25.50 7.67 39.65
CA LEU A 8 25.08 6.67 38.66
C LEU A 8 23.57 6.61 38.47
N ILE A 9 22.79 6.80 39.55
CA ILE A 9 21.32 6.86 39.46
C ILE A 9 20.87 8.16 38.76
N ALA A 10 21.55 9.29 38.99
CA ALA A 10 21.25 10.55 38.30
C ALA A 10 21.57 10.48 36.78
N LEU A 11 22.65 9.79 36.40
CA LEU A 11 22.98 9.54 34.99
C LEU A 11 22.02 8.55 34.33
N ALA A 12 21.51 7.57 35.04
CA ALA A 12 20.50 6.63 34.51
C ALA A 12 19.11 7.28 34.35
N LEU A 13 18.78 8.26 35.19
CA LEU A 13 17.51 9.01 35.10
C LEU A 13 17.53 10.13 34.07
N SER A 14 18.71 10.65 33.68
CA SER A 14 18.82 11.65 32.64
C SER A 14 18.69 11.10 31.21
N ASN A 15 18.81 9.78 31.04
CA ASN A 15 18.64 9.13 29.73
C ASN A 15 17.21 8.64 29.45
N THR A 16 16.26 8.81 30.37
CA THR A 16 14.86 8.41 30.16
C THR A 16 13.95 9.51 29.63
N SER A 17 14.48 10.70 29.37
CA SER A 17 13.67 11.82 28.83
C SER A 17 13.64 11.92 27.30
N PHE A 18 14.21 10.96 26.57
CA PHE A 18 14.20 10.98 25.10
C PHE A 18 13.04 10.19 24.46
N ALA A 19 12.13 9.63 25.25
CA ALA A 19 11.05 8.78 24.74
C ALA A 19 9.73 9.54 24.45
N ASN A 20 9.67 10.86 24.69
CA ASN A 20 8.48 11.67 24.44
C ASN A 20 8.76 12.95 23.64
N ASP A 21 9.78 12.92 22.80
CA ASP A 21 9.97 14.01 21.87
C ASP A 21 9.09 13.72 20.64
N ASP A 22 7.98 14.45 20.56
CA ASP A 22 7.06 14.44 19.44
C ASP A 22 7.82 14.89 18.18
N SER A 23 8.55 13.95 17.58
CA SER A 23 9.39 14.19 16.40
C SER A 23 8.58 14.75 15.25
N SER A 24 7.25 14.49 15.22
CA SER A 24 6.37 15.03 14.20
C SER A 24 6.22 16.54 14.34
N LYS A 25 6.10 17.07 15.58
CA LYS A 25 6.00 18.52 15.82
C LYS A 25 7.30 19.25 15.48
N LYS A 26 8.45 18.66 15.76
CA LYS A 26 9.76 19.25 15.41
C LYS A 26 9.97 19.34 13.91
N PHE A 27 9.53 18.34 13.17
CA PHE A 27 9.66 18.30 11.71
C PHE A 27 8.90 19.45 11.04
N TYR A 28 7.80 19.93 11.64
CA TYR A 28 6.96 21.01 11.09
C TYR A 28 7.21 22.38 11.71
N GLN A 29 8.15 22.51 12.63
CA GLN A 29 8.52 23.81 13.20
C GLN A 29 9.71 24.40 12.42
N PRO A 30 9.50 25.42 11.56
CA PRO A 30 10.55 25.94 10.66
C PRO A 30 11.68 26.67 11.39
N LYS A 31 11.65 26.78 12.72
CA LYS A 31 12.67 27.49 13.50
C LYS A 31 13.89 26.66 13.87
N THR A 32 13.85 25.33 13.68
CA THR A 32 14.96 24.44 14.02
C THR A 32 15.18 23.48 12.89
N LEU A 33 16.40 23.42 12.34
CA LEU A 33 16.76 22.42 11.33
C LEU A 33 16.82 21.04 11.98
N ASP A 34 15.90 20.15 11.60
CA ASP A 34 15.91 18.76 12.03
C ASP A 34 16.64 17.91 11.00
N LEU A 35 17.78 17.35 11.39
CA LEU A 35 18.58 16.45 10.56
C LEU A 35 18.31 14.97 10.84
N SER A 36 17.31 14.63 11.63
CA SER A 36 17.00 13.23 11.99
C SER A 36 16.70 12.39 10.76
N SER A 37 16.03 12.97 9.75
CA SER A 37 15.74 12.29 8.48
C SER A 37 16.99 11.83 7.72
N LEU A 38 18.13 12.46 7.91
CA LEU A 38 19.40 12.06 7.31
C LEU A 38 20.02 10.82 7.96
N ARG A 39 19.51 10.43 9.13
CA ARG A 39 20.02 9.30 9.93
C ARG A 39 19.05 8.13 9.94
N MET A 40 17.87 8.29 9.35
CA MET A 40 16.89 7.22 9.28
C MET A 40 17.43 6.07 8.45
N HIS A 41 17.16 4.86 8.91
CA HIS A 41 17.60 3.64 8.26
C HIS A 41 19.12 3.61 7.97
N SER A 42 19.92 4.25 8.84
CA SER A 42 21.36 4.26 8.68
C SER A 42 21.93 2.84 8.79
N ILE A 43 22.99 2.56 8.03
CA ILE A 43 23.58 1.21 8.00
C ILE A 43 24.04 0.75 9.38
N GLU A 44 24.50 1.68 10.23
CA GLU A 44 24.99 1.40 11.59
C GLU A 44 23.85 0.94 12.52
N SER A 45 22.61 1.36 12.25
CA SER A 45 21.43 0.95 13.05
C SER A 45 20.76 -0.31 12.53
N ASN A 46 21.28 -0.94 11.46
CA ASN A 46 20.72 -2.16 10.90
C ASN A 46 20.82 -3.32 11.91
N PRO A 47 19.69 -3.92 12.35
CA PRO A 47 19.69 -5.01 13.32
C PRO A 47 20.37 -6.29 12.82
N TYR A 48 20.59 -6.41 11.50
CA TYR A 48 21.32 -7.52 10.89
C TYR A 48 22.83 -7.21 10.69
N GLY A 49 23.29 -6.01 11.10
CA GLY A 49 24.66 -5.56 10.94
C GLY A 49 24.98 -4.95 9.57
N GLU A 50 26.09 -4.23 9.50
CA GLU A 50 26.50 -3.45 8.32
C GLU A 50 26.77 -4.30 7.07
N GLN A 51 27.14 -5.57 7.24
CA GLN A 51 27.45 -6.50 6.13
C GLN A 51 26.21 -7.20 5.57
N PHE A 52 25.04 -6.90 6.11
CA PHE A 52 23.80 -7.51 5.65
C PHE A 52 23.47 -7.07 4.22
N ASN A 53 23.15 -8.04 3.37
CA ASN A 53 22.75 -7.81 1.98
C ASN A 53 21.49 -8.61 1.70
N TYR A 54 20.36 -7.91 1.66
CA TYR A 54 19.05 -8.54 1.46
C TYR A 54 18.95 -9.25 0.11
N THR A 55 19.45 -8.64 -0.97
CA THR A 55 19.47 -9.25 -2.32
C THR A 55 20.11 -10.62 -2.31
N LYS A 56 21.29 -10.74 -1.66
CA LYS A 56 22.01 -12.01 -1.54
C LYS A 56 21.24 -13.02 -0.70
N ASN A 57 20.62 -12.57 0.40
CA ASN A 57 19.85 -13.45 1.27
C ASN A 57 18.59 -13.95 0.55
N PHE A 58 17.83 -13.07 -0.09
CA PHE A 58 16.62 -13.42 -0.85
C PHE A 58 16.94 -14.36 -2.01
N SER A 59 18.03 -14.15 -2.74
CA SER A 59 18.45 -15.03 -3.85
C SER A 59 18.75 -16.47 -3.42
N SER A 60 18.94 -16.71 -2.13
CA SER A 60 19.12 -18.06 -1.56
C SER A 60 17.81 -18.68 -1.03
N LEU A 61 16.70 -17.98 -1.18
CA LEU A 61 15.39 -18.41 -0.69
C LEU A 61 14.75 -19.40 -1.67
N ASP A 62 14.22 -20.48 -1.14
CA ASP A 62 13.31 -21.36 -1.88
C ASP A 62 11.91 -20.72 -1.88
N ILE A 63 11.59 -20.03 -2.97
CA ILE A 63 10.33 -19.29 -3.11
C ILE A 63 9.12 -20.24 -3.18
N ASP A 64 9.30 -21.42 -3.76
CA ASP A 64 8.23 -22.42 -3.90
C ASP A 64 7.87 -22.99 -2.51
N ALA A 65 8.88 -23.20 -1.64
CA ALA A 65 8.63 -23.61 -0.27
C ALA A 65 7.87 -22.52 0.52
N VAL A 66 8.20 -21.24 0.32
CA VAL A 66 7.45 -20.14 0.92
C VAL A 66 6.00 -20.10 0.42
N LYS A 67 5.79 -20.22 -0.89
CA LYS A 67 4.43 -20.23 -1.50
C LYS A 67 3.62 -21.40 -0.95
N LYS A 68 4.23 -22.57 -0.76
CA LYS A 68 3.58 -23.73 -0.15
C LYS A 68 3.14 -23.44 1.29
N ASP A 69 4.01 -22.91 2.14
CA ASP A 69 3.68 -22.57 3.52
C ASP A 69 2.53 -21.54 3.59
N ILE A 70 2.56 -20.54 2.71
CA ILE A 70 1.48 -19.55 2.61
C ILE A 70 0.18 -20.25 2.19
N HIS A 71 0.22 -21.09 1.18
CA HIS A 71 -0.97 -21.80 0.68
C HIS A 71 -1.60 -22.68 1.77
N GLU A 72 -0.78 -23.38 2.56
CA GLU A 72 -1.26 -24.17 3.70
C GLU A 72 -1.92 -23.29 4.76
N LEU A 73 -1.37 -22.09 5.01
CA LEU A 73 -1.95 -21.13 5.97
C LEU A 73 -3.32 -20.62 5.53
N LEU A 74 -3.54 -20.43 4.21
CA LEU A 74 -4.79 -19.83 3.71
C LEU A 74 -6.05 -20.56 4.20
N THR A 75 -6.01 -21.87 4.36
CA THR A 75 -7.13 -22.71 4.76
C THR A 75 -6.99 -23.28 6.16
N ASN A 76 -5.93 -22.92 6.89
CA ASN A 76 -5.71 -23.31 8.28
C ASN A 76 -6.28 -22.27 9.24
N SER A 77 -7.61 -22.25 9.38
CA SER A 77 -8.33 -21.31 10.22
C SER A 77 -7.93 -21.45 11.69
N GLN A 78 -7.64 -20.33 12.35
CA GLN A 78 -7.23 -20.26 13.75
C GLN A 78 -8.40 -19.80 14.63
N ASP A 79 -8.63 -20.47 15.78
CA ASP A 79 -9.73 -20.15 16.69
C ASP A 79 -9.70 -18.71 17.20
N TRP A 80 -8.51 -18.15 17.39
CA TRP A 80 -8.35 -16.77 17.89
C TRP A 80 -8.68 -15.70 16.83
N TRP A 81 -8.68 -16.06 15.53
CA TRP A 81 -9.07 -15.22 14.40
C TRP A 81 -9.57 -16.12 13.26
N PRO A 82 -10.82 -16.60 13.31
CA PRO A 82 -11.35 -17.51 12.32
C PRO A 82 -11.41 -16.90 10.91
N ALA A 83 -11.09 -17.72 9.91
CA ALA A 83 -11.13 -17.32 8.52
C ALA A 83 -12.57 -17.26 7.99
N ASP A 84 -12.92 -16.14 7.33
CA ASP A 84 -14.19 -16.04 6.61
C ASP A 84 -14.27 -17.10 5.51
N TYR A 85 -15.38 -17.80 5.41
CA TYR A 85 -15.57 -18.88 4.44
C TYR A 85 -14.46 -19.95 4.49
N GLY A 86 -13.76 -20.08 5.63
CA GLY A 86 -12.64 -20.99 5.83
C GLY A 86 -11.37 -20.64 5.05
N ASN A 87 -11.22 -19.40 4.56
CA ASN A 87 -10.08 -19.00 3.74
C ASN A 87 -9.60 -17.57 4.07
N TYR A 88 -8.34 -17.43 4.47
CA TYR A 88 -7.72 -16.11 4.74
C TYR A 88 -7.34 -15.32 3.48
N GLY A 89 -7.49 -15.90 2.29
CA GLY A 89 -7.06 -15.27 1.04
C GLY A 89 -7.54 -13.83 0.87
N PRO A 90 -8.85 -13.53 1.00
CA PRO A 90 -9.35 -12.16 0.90
C PRO A 90 -8.72 -11.21 1.93
N PHE A 91 -8.49 -11.68 3.15
CA PHE A 91 -7.85 -10.90 4.21
C PHE A 91 -6.39 -10.57 3.88
N PHE A 92 -5.65 -11.51 3.30
CA PHE A 92 -4.28 -11.30 2.88
C PHE A 92 -4.15 -10.46 1.60
N ILE A 93 -5.10 -10.56 0.67
CA ILE A 93 -5.18 -9.64 -0.47
C ILE A 93 -5.35 -8.20 0.04
N ARG A 94 -6.26 -7.98 0.99
CA ARG A 94 -6.44 -6.68 1.62
C ARG A 94 -5.16 -6.19 2.29
N MET A 95 -4.44 -7.04 3.01
CA MET A 95 -3.16 -6.68 3.65
C MET A 95 -2.12 -6.23 2.63
N ALA A 96 -1.95 -6.97 1.53
CA ALA A 96 -1.01 -6.63 0.46
C ALA A 96 -1.38 -5.32 -0.24
N TRP A 97 -2.68 -5.14 -0.54
CA TRP A 97 -3.22 -3.89 -1.09
C TRP A 97 -2.90 -2.71 -0.18
N HIS A 98 -3.16 -2.83 1.12
CA HIS A 98 -2.99 -1.75 2.09
C HIS A 98 -1.52 -1.42 2.36
N GLY A 99 -0.61 -2.38 2.23
CA GLY A 99 0.82 -2.12 2.23
C GLY A 99 1.23 -1.26 1.03
N ALA A 100 0.75 -1.63 -0.16
CA ALA A 100 1.10 -0.98 -1.42
C ALA A 100 0.35 0.35 -1.66
N GLY A 101 -0.91 0.44 -1.25
CA GLY A 101 -1.82 1.57 -1.55
C GLY A 101 -1.48 2.87 -0.83
N THR A 102 -0.50 2.88 0.05
CA THR A 102 0.05 4.10 0.66
C THR A 102 0.97 4.88 -0.29
N TYR A 103 1.39 4.29 -1.41
CA TYR A 103 2.28 4.95 -2.37
C TYR A 103 1.67 6.24 -2.92
N ARG A 104 2.49 7.28 -3.05
CA ARG A 104 2.09 8.55 -3.64
C ARG A 104 3.11 9.04 -4.66
N THR A 105 2.59 9.34 -5.84
CA THR A 105 3.39 9.77 -7.00
C THR A 105 4.08 11.11 -6.78
N TYR A 106 3.50 11.96 -5.93
CA TYR A 106 3.98 13.30 -5.67
C TYR A 106 5.43 13.34 -5.19
N ASP A 107 5.76 12.52 -4.21
CA ASP A 107 7.10 12.48 -3.59
C ASP A 107 7.73 11.07 -3.57
N GLY A 108 7.05 10.06 -4.12
CA GLY A 108 7.53 8.68 -4.18
C GLY A 108 7.56 7.96 -2.84
N ARG A 109 6.88 8.48 -1.84
CA ARG A 109 6.82 7.86 -0.51
C ARG A 109 5.64 6.90 -0.40
N GLY A 110 5.66 6.09 0.65
CA GLY A 110 4.69 5.01 0.84
C GLY A 110 4.99 3.82 -0.07
N GLY A 111 4.06 2.88 -0.12
CA GLY A 111 4.20 1.63 -0.85
C GLY A 111 4.56 0.45 0.04
N ALA A 112 4.81 -0.69 -0.59
CA ALA A 112 5.11 -1.94 0.10
C ALA A 112 6.60 -2.09 0.49
N ASP A 113 7.50 -1.32 -0.14
CA ASP A 113 8.94 -1.34 0.16
C ASP A 113 9.16 -0.94 1.64
N GLY A 114 10.14 -1.54 2.29
CA GLY A 114 10.40 -1.33 3.71
C GLY A 114 9.44 -2.03 4.68
N GLY A 115 8.29 -2.52 4.22
CA GLY A 115 7.30 -3.17 5.08
C GLY A 115 6.69 -2.25 6.13
N GLN A 116 6.53 -0.96 5.82
CA GLN A 116 6.14 0.12 6.74
C GLN A 116 4.77 -0.07 7.40
N GLN A 117 3.88 -0.89 6.86
CA GLN A 117 2.58 -1.20 7.48
C GLN A 117 2.70 -1.73 8.92
N ARG A 118 3.88 -2.22 9.33
CA ARG A 118 4.15 -2.73 10.69
C ARG A 118 4.34 -1.63 11.73
N PHE A 119 4.64 -0.42 11.30
CA PHE A 119 5.01 0.71 12.15
C PHE A 119 3.91 1.75 12.25
N GLU A 120 3.95 2.52 13.32
CA GLU A 120 3.07 3.68 13.48
C GLU A 120 3.55 4.83 12.55
N PRO A 121 2.62 5.64 12.02
CA PRO A 121 1.18 5.63 12.28
C PRO A 121 0.38 4.63 11.43
N LEU A 122 0.99 4.00 10.39
CA LEU A 122 0.26 3.16 9.43
C LEU A 122 -0.41 1.97 10.11
N ASN A 123 0.28 1.35 11.06
CA ASN A 123 -0.26 0.23 11.81
C ASN A 123 -1.61 0.55 12.49
N SER A 124 -1.83 1.79 12.89
CA SER A 124 -3.03 2.24 13.63
C SER A 124 -4.03 3.03 12.78
N TRP A 125 -3.83 3.14 11.47
CA TRP A 125 -4.81 3.81 10.62
C TRP A 125 -6.16 3.07 10.58
N PRO A 126 -7.30 3.79 10.54
CA PRO A 126 -8.61 3.17 10.35
C PRO A 126 -8.70 2.28 9.12
N ASP A 127 -8.02 2.67 8.01
CA ASP A 127 -7.88 1.84 6.81
C ASP A 127 -7.32 0.45 7.10
N ASN A 128 -6.43 0.36 8.08
CA ASN A 128 -5.67 -0.84 8.43
C ASN A 128 -6.29 -1.64 9.59
N VAL A 129 -7.53 -1.33 9.96
CA VAL A 129 -8.24 -2.06 11.04
C VAL A 129 -8.13 -3.57 10.85
N ASN A 130 -7.72 -4.26 11.92
CA ASN A 130 -7.51 -5.71 12.00
C ASN A 130 -6.34 -6.29 11.16
N LEU A 131 -5.57 -5.51 10.38
CA LEU A 131 -4.43 -6.04 9.62
C LEU A 131 -3.23 -6.42 10.49
N ASP A 132 -3.19 -5.97 11.73
CA ASP A 132 -2.29 -6.47 12.78
C ASP A 132 -2.47 -7.98 12.99
N LYS A 133 -3.71 -8.50 12.90
CA LYS A 133 -4.02 -9.94 12.97
C LYS A 133 -3.52 -10.68 11.73
N ALA A 134 -3.63 -10.09 10.54
CA ALA A 134 -3.08 -10.68 9.31
C ALA A 134 -1.55 -10.89 9.43
N ARG A 135 -0.83 -9.89 9.91
CA ARG A 135 0.61 -10.01 10.16
C ARG A 135 0.93 -11.02 11.28
N ARG A 136 0.09 -11.11 12.31
CA ARG A 136 0.25 -12.11 13.37
C ARG A 136 0.07 -13.53 12.82
N LEU A 137 -0.88 -13.76 11.91
CA LEU A 137 -1.06 -15.06 11.23
C LEU A 137 0.16 -15.45 10.41
N LEU A 138 0.84 -14.48 9.78
CA LEU A 138 2.06 -14.71 8.98
C LEU A 138 3.33 -14.89 9.82
N TRP A 139 3.30 -14.59 11.11
CA TRP A 139 4.50 -14.64 11.96
C TRP A 139 5.24 -15.99 11.95
N PRO A 140 4.58 -17.16 11.98
CA PRO A 140 5.27 -18.44 11.88
C PRO A 140 6.11 -18.58 10.60
N ILE A 141 5.58 -18.11 9.47
CA ILE A 141 6.29 -18.12 8.18
C ILE A 141 7.48 -17.15 8.23
N LYS A 142 7.25 -15.91 8.66
CA LYS A 142 8.33 -14.94 8.83
C LYS A 142 9.46 -15.45 9.72
N LYS A 143 9.10 -16.10 10.84
CA LYS A 143 10.07 -16.70 11.78
C LYS A 143 10.86 -17.83 11.11
N LYS A 144 10.20 -18.68 10.32
CA LYS A 144 10.85 -19.81 9.62
C LYS A 144 11.92 -19.33 8.62
N TYR A 145 11.64 -18.31 7.85
CA TYR A 145 12.56 -17.83 6.80
C TYR A 145 13.50 -16.70 7.26
N GLY A 146 13.22 -16.07 8.38
CA GLY A 146 14.08 -15.08 9.03
C GLY A 146 14.49 -13.92 8.13
N ALA A 147 15.80 -13.67 8.08
CA ALA A 147 16.40 -12.58 7.30
C ALA A 147 16.38 -12.79 5.78
N LYS A 148 16.08 -14.01 5.30
CA LYS A 148 15.96 -14.30 3.86
C LYS A 148 14.69 -13.76 3.24
N LEU A 149 13.65 -13.52 4.05
CA LEU A 149 12.34 -13.08 3.60
C LEU A 149 11.93 -11.85 4.43
N SER A 150 11.91 -10.69 3.81
CA SER A 150 11.44 -9.46 4.43
C SER A 150 9.92 -9.49 4.67
N TRP A 151 9.42 -8.64 5.56
CA TRP A 151 7.99 -8.42 5.70
C TRP A 151 7.38 -7.79 4.45
N GLY A 152 8.11 -6.85 3.81
CA GLY A 152 7.66 -6.22 2.57
C GLY A 152 7.39 -7.26 1.49
N ASP A 153 8.36 -8.14 1.23
CA ASP A 153 8.21 -9.22 0.25
C ASP A 153 7.19 -10.28 0.68
N LEU A 154 7.16 -10.67 1.96
CA LEU A 154 6.20 -11.65 2.48
C LEU A 154 4.75 -11.17 2.30
N MET A 155 4.44 -9.92 2.65
CA MET A 155 3.08 -9.40 2.54
C MET A 155 2.60 -9.35 1.08
N VAL A 156 3.44 -8.90 0.15
CA VAL A 156 3.11 -8.88 -1.28
C VAL A 156 2.97 -10.29 -1.85
N LEU A 157 3.93 -11.18 -1.56
CA LEU A 157 3.89 -12.57 -2.01
C LEU A 157 2.64 -13.28 -1.49
N THR A 158 2.25 -13.03 -0.25
CA THR A 158 1.03 -13.61 0.34
C THR A 158 -0.22 -13.18 -0.40
N GLY A 159 -0.30 -11.91 -0.82
CA GLY A 159 -1.39 -11.43 -1.67
C GLY A 159 -1.45 -12.15 -3.01
N ASN A 160 -0.31 -12.39 -3.65
CA ASN A 160 -0.22 -13.13 -4.92
C ASN A 160 -0.67 -14.59 -4.73
N VAL A 161 -0.12 -15.29 -3.73
CA VAL A 161 -0.49 -16.70 -3.46
C VAL A 161 -1.98 -16.81 -3.14
N ALA A 162 -2.55 -15.86 -2.42
CA ALA A 162 -3.97 -15.81 -2.14
C ALA A 162 -4.81 -15.68 -3.43
N LEU A 163 -4.46 -14.75 -4.32
CA LEU A 163 -5.11 -14.60 -5.62
C LEU A 163 -5.03 -15.90 -6.45
N GLU A 164 -3.83 -16.49 -6.52
CA GLU A 164 -3.57 -17.71 -7.30
C GLU A 164 -4.35 -18.91 -6.75
N SER A 165 -4.40 -19.07 -5.41
CA SER A 165 -5.16 -20.14 -4.76
C SER A 165 -6.66 -20.08 -5.01
N MET A 166 -7.18 -18.87 -5.22
CA MET A 166 -8.59 -18.62 -5.53
C MET A 166 -8.89 -18.57 -7.03
N GLY A 167 -7.95 -19.00 -7.88
CA GLY A 167 -8.14 -19.19 -9.32
C GLY A 167 -7.84 -17.97 -10.19
N PHE A 168 -7.14 -16.96 -9.67
CA PHE A 168 -6.68 -15.82 -10.46
C PHE A 168 -5.17 -15.93 -10.75
N LYS A 169 -4.81 -15.88 -12.03
CA LYS A 169 -3.40 -15.89 -12.45
C LYS A 169 -2.81 -14.48 -12.35
N THR A 170 -1.88 -14.26 -11.42
CA THR A 170 -1.14 -13.01 -11.30
C THR A 170 -0.17 -12.82 -12.48
N LEU A 171 0.31 -11.58 -12.67
CA LEU A 171 1.32 -11.30 -13.69
C LEU A 171 2.70 -11.83 -13.32
N GLY A 172 2.97 -11.97 -12.03
CA GLY A 172 4.22 -12.42 -11.45
C GLY A 172 4.53 -11.73 -10.13
N PHE A 173 5.74 -11.96 -9.64
CA PHE A 173 6.25 -11.42 -8.39
C PHE A 173 7.73 -11.05 -8.53
N ALA A 174 8.12 -9.93 -7.96
CA ALA A 174 9.51 -9.57 -7.74
C ALA A 174 9.77 -9.37 -6.26
N GLY A 175 10.77 -10.03 -5.72
CA GLY A 175 11.36 -9.73 -4.43
C GLY A 175 12.36 -8.58 -4.55
N GLY A 176 12.92 -8.17 -3.42
CA GLY A 176 13.94 -7.12 -3.34
C GLY A 176 13.57 -5.96 -2.42
N ARG A 177 12.43 -6.05 -1.73
CA ARG A 177 12.01 -5.08 -0.70
C ARG A 177 12.75 -5.41 0.59
N GLN A 178 13.78 -4.67 0.90
CA GLN A 178 14.45 -4.80 2.19
C GLN A 178 13.58 -4.20 3.28
N ASP A 179 13.44 -4.89 4.42
CA ASP A 179 12.72 -4.34 5.57
C ASP A 179 13.41 -3.13 6.16
N ASP A 180 12.61 -2.10 6.45
CA ASP A 180 12.99 -1.06 7.38
C ASP A 180 12.91 -1.61 8.81
N TRP A 181 13.67 -1.02 9.73
CA TRP A 181 13.69 -1.39 11.14
C TRP A 181 13.13 -0.33 12.08
N GLN A 182 12.62 0.75 11.51
CA GLN A 182 11.92 1.84 12.20
C GLN A 182 10.90 2.49 11.27
N SER A 183 9.98 3.26 11.83
CA SER A 183 9.01 4.01 11.04
C SER A 183 9.67 5.13 10.23
N ASP A 184 9.17 5.36 9.03
CA ASP A 184 9.56 6.51 8.22
C ASP A 184 9.09 7.83 8.81
N LEU A 185 9.94 8.86 8.79
CA LEU A 185 9.55 10.25 9.04
C LEU A 185 8.87 10.84 7.80
N VAL A 186 7.65 10.45 7.57
CA VAL A 186 6.84 10.87 6.42
C VAL A 186 5.67 11.71 6.91
N TYR A 187 5.39 12.79 6.18
CA TYR A 187 4.15 13.54 6.40
C TYR A 187 2.95 12.78 5.85
N TRP A 188 2.06 12.35 6.72
CA TRP A 188 0.82 11.67 6.38
C TRP A 188 -0.44 12.52 6.56
N GLY A 189 -0.30 13.81 6.74
CA GLY A 189 -1.38 14.75 7.01
C GLY A 189 -1.13 15.60 8.26
N PRO A 190 -1.97 16.58 8.55
CA PRO A 190 -1.86 17.43 9.75
C PRO A 190 -1.88 16.57 11.02
N GLY A 191 -0.96 16.84 11.96
CA GLY A 191 -0.79 16.03 13.17
C GLY A 191 -1.98 16.09 14.14
N ASP A 192 -2.79 17.14 14.09
CA ASP A 192 -4.03 17.28 14.87
C ASP A 192 -5.23 16.53 14.24
N LYS A 193 -5.16 16.24 12.95
CA LYS A 193 -6.15 15.49 12.17
C LYS A 193 -5.49 14.66 11.09
N PRO A 194 -4.63 13.71 11.45
CA PRO A 194 -4.08 12.80 10.45
C PRO A 194 -5.26 12.08 9.78
N LEU A 195 -5.25 11.99 8.46
CA LEU A 195 -6.30 11.32 7.69
C LEU A 195 -7.67 12.04 7.73
N SER A 196 -7.73 13.33 8.08
CA SER A 196 -8.97 14.08 7.97
C SER A 196 -9.35 14.28 6.51
N ASP A 197 -10.65 14.23 6.24
CA ASP A 197 -11.24 14.53 4.93
C ASP A 197 -11.10 16.03 4.62
N ASN A 198 -9.92 16.45 4.22
CA ASN A 198 -9.66 17.84 3.86
C ASN A 198 -10.07 18.10 2.42
N ARG A 199 -10.98 19.06 2.25
CA ARG A 199 -11.47 19.45 0.92
C ARG A 199 -11.17 20.90 0.62
N ASP A 200 -10.99 21.19 -0.66
CA ASP A 200 -10.96 22.57 -1.16
C ASP A 200 -12.37 23.21 -1.16
N LYS A 201 -12.44 24.49 -1.50
CA LYS A 201 -13.72 25.22 -1.57
C LYS A 201 -14.72 24.65 -2.61
N LYS A 202 -14.25 23.79 -3.52
CA LYS A 202 -15.07 23.12 -4.54
C LYS A 202 -15.48 21.71 -4.11
N GLY A 203 -15.11 21.27 -2.91
CA GLY A 203 -15.42 19.95 -2.37
C GLY A 203 -14.49 18.83 -2.86
N ASN A 204 -13.39 19.13 -3.55
CA ASN A 204 -12.42 18.10 -3.95
C ASN A 204 -11.47 17.78 -2.82
N LEU A 205 -11.02 16.52 -2.73
CA LEU A 205 -9.98 16.11 -1.79
C LEU A 205 -8.70 16.93 -2.02
N GLN A 206 -8.09 17.37 -0.93
CA GLN A 206 -6.91 18.22 -1.00
C GLN A 206 -5.68 17.43 -1.45
N LYS A 207 -5.01 17.94 -2.47
CA LYS A 207 -3.74 17.40 -2.95
C LYS A 207 -2.56 17.87 -2.06
N PRO A 208 -1.46 17.11 -1.96
CA PRO A 208 -1.15 15.90 -2.75
C PRO A 208 -1.65 14.59 -2.13
N LEU A 209 -2.20 14.60 -0.92
CA LEU A 209 -2.51 13.36 -0.20
C LEU A 209 -3.83 12.73 -0.63
N ALA A 210 -4.84 13.53 -0.99
CA ALA A 210 -6.18 13.03 -1.31
C ALA A 210 -6.75 12.07 -0.25
N ALA A 211 -6.50 12.38 1.03
CA ALA A 211 -6.95 11.58 2.15
C ALA A 211 -8.44 11.77 2.41
N THR A 212 -9.13 10.70 2.68
CA THR A 212 -10.49 10.70 3.23
C THR A 212 -10.46 10.49 4.74
N GLN A 213 -11.61 10.57 5.37
CA GLN A 213 -11.75 10.24 6.80
C GLN A 213 -11.39 8.77 7.13
N MET A 214 -11.34 7.90 6.11
CA MET A 214 -10.87 6.51 6.26
C MET A 214 -9.37 6.41 6.17
N GLY A 215 -8.69 7.38 5.56
CA GLY A 215 -7.26 7.41 5.34
C GLY A 215 -6.86 7.66 3.89
N LEU A 216 -5.70 7.14 3.50
CA LEU A 216 -5.14 7.30 2.15
C LEU A 216 -5.53 6.18 1.20
N ILE A 217 -5.74 4.97 1.70
CA ILE A 217 -5.82 3.75 0.90
C ILE A 217 -7.22 3.56 0.34
N TYR A 218 -8.23 3.92 1.12
CA TYR A 218 -9.63 3.88 0.74
C TYR A 218 -10.25 5.27 0.58
N VAL A 219 -11.25 5.34 -0.28
CA VAL A 219 -12.30 6.35 -0.17
C VAL A 219 -13.39 5.84 0.76
N ASN A 220 -14.20 6.73 1.34
CA ASN A 220 -15.29 6.31 2.22
C ASN A 220 -16.30 5.44 1.43
N PRO A 221 -16.50 4.16 1.79
CA PRO A 221 -17.38 3.26 1.06
C PRO A 221 -18.86 3.67 1.13
N GLU A 222 -19.23 4.45 2.15
CA GLU A 222 -20.57 5.03 2.26
C GLU A 222 -20.79 6.21 1.30
N GLY A 223 -19.72 6.77 0.74
CA GLY A 223 -19.69 8.01 -0.02
C GLY A 223 -19.02 9.16 0.73
N PRO A 224 -18.73 10.29 0.07
CA PRO A 224 -18.05 11.42 0.67
C PRO A 224 -18.74 11.92 1.94
N ASN A 225 -18.01 11.99 3.05
CA ASN A 225 -18.53 12.36 4.38
C ASN A 225 -19.70 11.47 4.88
N GLY A 226 -19.74 10.19 4.45
CA GLY A 226 -20.82 9.28 4.80
C GLY A 226 -22.14 9.56 4.07
N ASN A 227 -22.12 10.40 3.03
CA ASN A 227 -23.27 10.67 2.19
C ASN A 227 -23.29 9.70 1.01
N PRO A 228 -24.35 8.88 0.83
CA PRO A 228 -24.41 7.84 -0.18
C PRO A 228 -24.68 8.39 -1.60
N ASP A 229 -23.75 9.21 -2.10
CA ASP A 229 -23.75 9.80 -3.43
C ASP A 229 -22.71 9.13 -4.34
N PRO A 230 -23.13 8.26 -5.29
CA PRO A 230 -22.22 7.59 -6.21
C PRO A 230 -21.46 8.53 -7.15
N VAL A 231 -22.07 9.66 -7.55
CA VAL A 231 -21.44 10.63 -8.46
C VAL A 231 -20.30 11.35 -7.74
N ALA A 232 -20.52 11.79 -6.52
CA ALA A 232 -19.49 12.40 -5.69
C ALA A 232 -18.38 11.39 -5.34
N SER A 233 -18.75 10.12 -5.07
CA SER A 233 -17.77 9.05 -4.82
C SER A 233 -16.82 8.81 -5.99
N ALA A 234 -17.28 8.92 -7.24
CA ALA A 234 -16.43 8.75 -8.42
C ALA A 234 -15.29 9.77 -8.49
N LYS A 235 -15.51 11.00 -7.99
CA LYS A 235 -14.44 12.01 -7.89
C LYS A 235 -13.39 11.61 -6.87
N ASP A 236 -13.82 11.21 -5.69
CA ASP A 236 -12.91 10.78 -4.62
C ASP A 236 -12.09 9.57 -5.04
N ILE A 237 -12.70 8.60 -5.71
CA ILE A 237 -12.02 7.43 -6.28
C ILE A 237 -10.90 7.89 -7.22
N ARG A 238 -11.19 8.78 -8.18
CA ARG A 238 -10.16 9.29 -9.12
C ARG A 238 -9.00 9.99 -8.43
N GLU A 239 -9.30 10.82 -7.44
CA GLU A 239 -8.26 11.53 -6.69
C GLU A 239 -7.38 10.57 -5.88
N ALA A 240 -7.99 9.62 -5.17
CA ALA A 240 -7.28 8.66 -4.33
C ALA A 240 -6.43 7.69 -5.18
N PHE A 241 -6.99 7.12 -6.24
CA PHE A 241 -6.27 6.21 -7.12
C PHE A 241 -5.26 6.93 -8.02
N GLY A 242 -5.56 8.16 -8.46
CA GLY A 242 -4.61 9.02 -9.17
C GLY A 242 -3.38 9.33 -8.33
N ARG A 243 -3.51 9.51 -7.00
CA ARG A 243 -2.39 9.64 -6.08
C ARG A 243 -1.48 8.40 -6.12
N MET A 244 -2.05 7.21 -6.27
CA MET A 244 -1.30 5.95 -6.43
C MET A 244 -0.77 5.74 -7.86
N ALA A 245 -0.97 6.69 -8.76
CA ALA A 245 -0.64 6.63 -10.20
C ALA A 245 -1.51 5.68 -11.02
N MET A 246 -2.71 5.36 -10.57
CA MET A 246 -3.68 4.54 -11.32
C MET A 246 -4.53 5.44 -12.22
N ASP A 247 -4.72 5.02 -13.46
CA ASP A 247 -5.71 5.60 -14.38
C ASP A 247 -7.11 5.00 -14.13
N ASP A 248 -8.10 5.43 -14.92
CA ASP A 248 -9.48 4.96 -14.75
C ASP A 248 -9.63 3.45 -15.03
N GLU A 249 -8.87 2.89 -15.98
CA GLU A 249 -8.91 1.46 -16.31
C GLU A 249 -8.29 0.62 -15.20
N GLU A 250 -7.11 1.00 -14.73
CA GLU A 250 -6.41 0.36 -13.62
C GLU A 250 -7.24 0.45 -12.34
N THR A 251 -7.89 1.59 -12.09
CA THR A 251 -8.78 1.82 -10.94
C THR A 251 -9.97 0.85 -10.96
N VAL A 252 -10.69 0.78 -12.10
CA VAL A 252 -11.83 -0.14 -12.25
C VAL A 252 -11.37 -1.59 -12.14
N ALA A 253 -10.25 -1.95 -12.76
CA ALA A 253 -9.71 -3.29 -12.70
C ALA A 253 -9.38 -3.72 -11.26
N LEU A 254 -8.75 -2.84 -10.49
CA LEU A 254 -8.38 -3.09 -9.09
C LEU A 254 -9.62 -3.23 -8.19
N ILE A 255 -10.61 -2.33 -8.31
CA ILE A 255 -11.82 -2.39 -7.49
C ILE A 255 -12.64 -3.64 -7.84
N ALA A 256 -12.93 -3.87 -9.13
CA ALA A 256 -13.73 -5.02 -9.56
C ALA A 256 -13.01 -6.35 -9.27
N GLY A 257 -11.68 -6.39 -9.41
CA GLY A 257 -10.87 -7.56 -9.08
C GLY A 257 -10.85 -7.85 -7.58
N GLY A 258 -10.64 -6.82 -6.78
CA GLY A 258 -10.60 -6.92 -5.31
C GLY A 258 -11.94 -7.32 -4.72
N HIS A 259 -13.03 -6.66 -5.12
CA HIS A 259 -14.38 -6.93 -4.62
C HIS A 259 -15.02 -8.23 -5.16
N THR A 260 -14.31 -8.97 -6.02
CA THR A 260 -14.64 -10.36 -6.33
C THR A 260 -14.47 -11.26 -5.10
N PHE A 261 -13.60 -10.89 -4.16
CA PHE A 261 -13.21 -11.71 -3.02
C PHE A 261 -13.72 -11.16 -1.69
N GLY A 262 -14.03 -12.09 -0.76
CA GLY A 262 -14.32 -11.79 0.62
C GLY A 262 -15.64 -11.11 0.88
N LYS A 263 -15.68 -10.42 2.01
CA LYS A 263 -16.83 -9.66 2.50
C LYS A 263 -16.38 -8.43 3.28
N ALA A 264 -17.27 -7.47 3.45
CA ALA A 264 -17.14 -6.39 4.41
C ALA A 264 -17.68 -6.83 5.78
N HIS A 265 -17.21 -6.18 6.86
CA HIS A 265 -17.54 -6.50 8.23
C HIS A 265 -18.12 -5.29 8.97
N GLY A 266 -19.35 -5.42 9.38
CA GLY A 266 -20.12 -4.42 10.09
C GLY A 266 -21.16 -5.07 10.99
N ALA A 267 -20.78 -6.11 11.74
CA ALA A 267 -21.68 -6.89 12.60
C ALA A 267 -22.37 -6.06 13.69
N ALA A 268 -21.71 -4.99 14.16
CA ALA A 268 -22.24 -4.08 15.19
C ALA A 268 -21.57 -2.71 15.10
N SER A 269 -22.08 -1.74 15.89
CA SER A 269 -21.53 -0.37 15.94
C SER A 269 -20.07 -0.37 16.41
N PRO A 270 -19.12 0.15 15.59
CA PRO A 270 -17.70 0.25 15.99
C PRO A 270 -17.51 1.08 17.26
N GLU A 271 -18.20 2.20 17.40
CA GLU A 271 -18.11 3.10 18.56
C GLU A 271 -18.41 2.41 19.88
N LYS A 272 -19.35 1.44 19.85
CA LYS A 272 -19.76 0.71 21.05
C LYS A 272 -18.87 -0.51 21.33
N CYS A 273 -18.35 -1.14 20.30
CA CYS A 273 -17.75 -2.46 20.37
C CYS A 273 -16.24 -2.47 20.29
N VAL A 274 -15.64 -1.59 19.46
CA VAL A 274 -14.23 -1.67 19.11
C VAL A 274 -13.39 -0.81 20.06
N GLY A 275 -12.30 -1.42 20.57
CA GLY A 275 -11.30 -0.75 21.39
C GLY A 275 -10.31 0.07 20.57
N PRO A 276 -9.31 0.67 21.22
CA PRO A 276 -8.32 1.52 20.54
C PRO A 276 -7.51 0.76 19.50
N ALA A 277 -6.94 1.51 18.55
CA ALA A 277 -5.95 1.03 17.60
C ALA A 277 -4.66 0.58 18.31
N PRO A 278 -3.73 -0.10 17.63
CA PRO A 278 -2.53 -0.64 18.28
C PRO A 278 -1.71 0.36 19.09
N ASP A 279 -1.60 1.63 18.63
CA ASP A 279 -0.87 2.71 19.33
C ASP A 279 -1.48 3.09 20.69
N GLY A 280 -2.80 2.93 20.82
CA GLY A 280 -3.55 3.20 22.06
C GLY A 280 -3.94 1.94 22.83
N ALA A 281 -3.60 0.75 22.35
CA ALA A 281 -3.98 -0.49 23.00
C ALA A 281 -3.10 -0.77 24.24
N PRO A 282 -3.67 -1.36 25.32
CA PRO A 282 -2.88 -1.70 26.48
C PRO A 282 -1.88 -2.82 26.18
N ILE A 283 -0.78 -2.88 26.93
CA ILE A 283 0.29 -3.87 26.76
C ILE A 283 -0.21 -5.32 26.89
N SER A 284 -1.30 -5.54 27.62
CA SER A 284 -1.95 -6.85 27.74
C SER A 284 -2.45 -7.41 26.40
N GLU A 285 -2.69 -6.55 25.39
CA GLU A 285 -3.10 -6.96 24.06
C GLU A 285 -1.92 -7.34 23.15
N GLN A 286 -0.69 -7.30 23.67
CA GLN A 286 0.53 -7.77 23.01
C GLN A 286 0.79 -7.17 21.61
N GLY A 287 0.49 -5.88 21.45
CA GLY A 287 0.68 -5.13 20.21
C GLY A 287 -0.46 -5.32 19.19
N LEU A 288 -1.56 -5.97 19.58
CA LEU A 288 -2.78 -5.99 18.78
C LEU A 288 -3.74 -4.89 19.26
N GLY A 289 -4.38 -4.22 18.30
CA GLY A 289 -5.39 -3.22 18.58
C GLY A 289 -6.81 -3.69 18.24
N TRP A 290 -7.74 -2.75 18.28
CA TRP A 290 -9.14 -2.92 17.86
C TRP A 290 -9.84 -4.11 18.50
N LYS A 291 -9.53 -4.38 19.78
CA LYS A 291 -10.19 -5.46 20.51
C LYS A 291 -11.70 -5.23 20.51
N ASN A 292 -12.42 -6.17 19.92
CA ASN A 292 -13.86 -6.13 19.87
C ASN A 292 -14.45 -6.84 21.09
N LYS A 293 -15.27 -6.14 21.87
CA LYS A 293 -15.94 -6.65 23.08
C LYS A 293 -17.36 -7.15 22.84
N CYS A 294 -17.86 -7.07 21.61
CA CYS A 294 -19.22 -7.51 21.26
C CYS A 294 -19.19 -8.93 20.69
N GLY A 295 -20.13 -9.75 21.09
CA GLY A 295 -20.20 -11.16 20.67
C GLY A 295 -18.93 -11.93 21.01
N SER A 296 -18.43 -12.69 20.03
CA SER A 296 -17.15 -13.42 20.15
C SER A 296 -15.92 -12.50 19.94
N GLY A 297 -16.13 -11.28 19.47
CA GLY A 297 -15.06 -10.34 19.15
C GLY A 297 -14.37 -10.58 17.79
N HIS A 298 -14.67 -11.68 17.12
CA HIS A 298 -14.10 -12.09 15.84
C HIS A 298 -15.10 -12.98 15.07
N GLY A 299 -14.70 -13.56 13.94
CA GLY A 299 -15.55 -14.40 13.13
C GLY A 299 -16.79 -13.62 12.68
N LYS A 300 -17.99 -14.16 12.92
CA LYS A 300 -19.26 -13.51 12.57
C LYS A 300 -19.48 -12.14 13.21
N ASP A 301 -18.80 -11.87 14.32
CA ASP A 301 -18.91 -10.62 15.07
C ASP A 301 -17.80 -9.62 14.68
N THR A 302 -17.00 -9.91 13.66
CA THR A 302 -15.92 -9.02 13.18
C THR A 302 -16.49 -7.66 12.74
N ILE A 303 -15.75 -6.60 13.08
CA ILE A 303 -16.06 -5.22 12.67
C ILE A 303 -14.83 -4.62 12.00
N SER A 304 -15.00 -4.02 10.83
CA SER A 304 -13.98 -3.26 10.12
C SER A 304 -14.54 -1.95 9.56
N SER A 305 -15.03 -1.93 8.32
CA SER A 305 -15.58 -0.73 7.68
C SER A 305 -16.95 -0.30 8.21
N GLY A 306 -17.64 -1.17 8.91
CA GLY A 306 -19.03 -0.94 9.32
C GLY A 306 -20.07 -1.36 8.28
N LEU A 307 -19.71 -1.56 7.01
CA LEU A 307 -20.58 -2.18 6.01
C LEU A 307 -20.54 -3.71 6.18
N GLU A 308 -21.61 -4.41 5.81
CA GLU A 308 -21.73 -5.84 6.07
C GLU A 308 -22.22 -6.59 4.83
N GLY A 309 -21.53 -7.68 4.47
CA GLY A 309 -21.95 -8.60 3.41
C GLY A 309 -20.90 -8.79 2.31
N ALA A 310 -21.26 -9.60 1.31
CA ALA A 310 -20.40 -9.93 0.18
C ALA A 310 -21.01 -9.50 -1.16
N TRP A 311 -20.15 -9.28 -2.15
CA TRP A 311 -20.50 -8.84 -3.51
C TRP A 311 -20.89 -10.02 -4.42
N SER A 312 -20.57 -11.24 -4.02
CA SER A 312 -20.79 -12.45 -4.82
C SER A 312 -21.18 -13.64 -3.95
N THR A 313 -21.68 -14.70 -4.57
CA THR A 313 -21.94 -15.98 -3.90
C THR A 313 -20.71 -16.92 -3.87
N ALA A 314 -19.57 -16.47 -4.42
CA ALA A 314 -18.32 -17.21 -4.47
C ALA A 314 -17.13 -16.37 -3.97
N PRO A 315 -17.15 -15.93 -2.69
CA PRO A 315 -16.20 -14.94 -2.17
C PRO A 315 -14.75 -15.44 -2.03
N THR A 316 -14.51 -16.73 -2.23
CA THR A 316 -13.18 -17.35 -2.21
C THR A 316 -12.75 -17.89 -3.58
N GLN A 317 -13.39 -17.39 -4.65
CA GLN A 317 -13.05 -17.78 -6.02
C GLN A 317 -13.04 -16.57 -6.94
N PHE A 318 -12.10 -16.51 -7.85
CA PHE A 318 -12.13 -15.49 -8.91
C PHE A 318 -13.25 -15.78 -9.90
N THR A 319 -14.22 -14.89 -9.96
CA THR A 319 -15.37 -15.00 -10.87
C THR A 319 -15.73 -13.65 -11.45
N MET A 320 -16.56 -13.65 -12.49
CA MET A 320 -17.16 -12.43 -13.05
C MET A 320 -18.41 -11.96 -12.28
N GLN A 321 -18.71 -12.57 -11.13
CA GLN A 321 -20.00 -12.30 -10.43
C GLN A 321 -20.11 -10.86 -9.96
N TYR A 322 -19.02 -10.23 -9.49
CA TYR A 322 -19.07 -8.82 -9.08
C TYR A 322 -19.60 -7.92 -10.21
N LEU A 323 -18.98 -7.95 -11.38
CA LEU A 323 -19.43 -7.15 -12.53
C LEU A 323 -20.83 -7.55 -13.01
N LYS A 324 -21.13 -8.86 -13.06
CA LYS A 324 -22.46 -9.34 -13.42
C LYS A 324 -23.54 -8.85 -12.46
N ASN A 325 -23.29 -8.92 -11.15
CA ASN A 325 -24.22 -8.51 -10.11
C ASN A 325 -24.43 -6.99 -10.12
N LEU A 326 -23.37 -6.20 -10.34
CA LEU A 326 -23.46 -4.74 -10.43
C LEU A 326 -24.50 -4.30 -11.47
N TYR A 327 -24.59 -5.00 -12.60
CA TYR A 327 -25.51 -4.68 -13.70
C TYR A 327 -26.84 -5.45 -13.67
N LYS A 328 -26.85 -6.66 -13.12
CA LYS A 328 -28.04 -7.51 -13.07
C LYS A 328 -29.14 -6.94 -12.21
N TYR A 329 -28.80 -6.26 -11.12
CA TYR A 329 -29.76 -5.82 -10.12
C TYR A 329 -30.00 -4.31 -10.15
N ASP A 330 -31.25 -3.92 -9.79
CA ASP A 330 -31.53 -2.57 -9.32
C ASP A 330 -31.19 -2.47 -7.85
N TRP A 331 -30.28 -1.55 -7.54
CA TRP A 331 -29.73 -1.37 -6.20
C TRP A 331 -30.47 -0.26 -5.46
N VAL A 332 -30.84 -0.50 -4.21
CA VAL A 332 -31.49 0.46 -3.31
C VAL A 332 -30.67 0.62 -2.04
N LEU A 333 -30.73 1.82 -1.46
CA LEU A 333 -30.06 2.11 -0.20
C LEU A 333 -30.58 1.23 0.93
N ASP A 334 -29.67 0.82 1.78
CA ASP A 334 -29.92 0.03 2.98
C ASP A 334 -28.89 0.42 4.07
N LYS A 335 -29.07 -0.13 5.25
CA LYS A 335 -28.12 0.02 6.35
C LYS A 335 -27.62 -1.33 6.82
N SER A 336 -26.31 -1.38 7.10
CA SER A 336 -25.70 -2.52 7.79
C SER A 336 -26.18 -2.63 9.24
N PRO A 337 -25.90 -3.74 9.93
CA PRO A 337 -26.14 -3.85 11.37
C PRO A 337 -25.39 -2.78 12.21
N ALA A 338 -24.25 -2.33 11.71
CA ALA A 338 -23.48 -1.22 12.31
C ALA A 338 -24.11 0.16 12.08
N GLY A 339 -25.11 0.27 11.20
CA GLY A 339 -25.77 1.52 10.82
C GLY A 339 -25.14 2.26 9.64
N ALA A 340 -24.11 1.71 9.02
CA ALA A 340 -23.46 2.28 7.85
C ALA A 340 -24.32 2.13 6.58
N TRP A 341 -24.23 3.11 5.66
CA TRP A 341 -24.93 3.06 4.39
C TRP A 341 -24.30 2.06 3.43
N GLN A 342 -25.15 1.22 2.86
CA GLN A 342 -24.79 0.26 1.80
C GLN A 342 -25.96 0.07 0.84
N TRP A 343 -25.78 -0.74 -0.18
CA TRP A 343 -26.78 -0.97 -1.20
C TRP A 343 -27.12 -2.46 -1.27
N LYS A 344 -28.41 -2.79 -1.40
CA LYS A 344 -28.89 -4.15 -1.64
C LYS A 344 -29.75 -4.21 -2.89
N PRO A 345 -29.94 -5.39 -3.51
CA PRO A 345 -30.92 -5.54 -4.59
C PRO A 345 -32.31 -5.12 -4.14
N LYS A 346 -33.09 -4.40 -4.99
CA LYS A 346 -34.47 -3.95 -4.69
C LYS A 346 -35.35 -5.11 -4.29
N ASN A 347 -35.22 -6.26 -4.98
CA ASN A 347 -35.93 -7.50 -4.66
C ASN A 347 -34.91 -8.50 -4.12
N ALA A 348 -34.29 -8.15 -2.97
CA ALA A 348 -33.22 -8.94 -2.38
C ALA A 348 -33.71 -10.35 -2.02
N THR A 349 -32.94 -11.34 -2.44
CA THR A 349 -33.07 -12.73 -1.98
C THR A 349 -31.79 -13.09 -1.23
N ASN A 350 -31.92 -13.87 -0.19
CA ASN A 350 -30.78 -14.37 0.58
C ASN A 350 -30.16 -15.54 -0.18
N ILE A 351 -29.03 -15.28 -0.84
CA ILE A 351 -28.32 -16.25 -1.71
C ILE A 351 -26.84 -16.39 -1.39
N VAL A 352 -26.32 -15.52 -0.55
CA VAL A 352 -24.91 -15.54 -0.10
C VAL A 352 -24.83 -16.32 1.19
N GLN A 353 -24.05 -17.38 1.23
CA GLN A 353 -23.81 -18.14 2.44
C GLN A 353 -23.11 -17.28 3.49
N ASP A 354 -23.47 -17.43 4.77
CA ASP A 354 -22.75 -16.79 5.85
C ASP A 354 -21.31 -17.32 5.95
N ALA A 355 -20.39 -16.45 6.33
CA ALA A 355 -18.96 -16.77 6.36
C ALA A 355 -18.57 -17.80 7.44
N HIS A 356 -19.40 -17.92 8.50
CA HIS A 356 -19.12 -18.76 9.69
C HIS A 356 -20.25 -19.71 10.05
N ASP A 357 -21.42 -19.56 9.44
CA ASP A 357 -22.59 -20.45 9.63
C ASP A 357 -23.22 -20.80 8.27
N PRO A 358 -22.85 -21.93 7.67
CA PRO A 358 -23.35 -22.33 6.35
C PRO A 358 -24.88 -22.52 6.29
N SER A 359 -25.57 -22.59 7.43
CA SER A 359 -27.04 -22.67 7.47
C SER A 359 -27.74 -21.34 7.25
N GLN A 360 -27.01 -20.21 7.36
CA GLN A 360 -27.53 -18.87 7.19
C GLN A 360 -27.23 -18.35 5.77
N LEU A 361 -28.17 -17.59 5.23
CA LEU A 361 -28.01 -16.92 3.93
C LEU A 361 -28.29 -15.43 4.07
N HIS A 362 -27.53 -14.63 3.34
CA HIS A 362 -27.62 -13.17 3.30
C HIS A 362 -27.88 -12.63 1.89
N PRO A 363 -28.38 -11.40 1.73
CA PRO A 363 -28.45 -10.78 0.43
C PRO A 363 -27.07 -10.38 -0.07
N LEU A 364 -26.96 -10.19 -1.38
CA LEU A 364 -25.82 -9.48 -1.97
C LEU A 364 -25.81 -8.03 -1.48
N MET A 365 -24.62 -7.42 -1.46
CA MET A 365 -24.46 -6.00 -1.16
C MET A 365 -23.48 -5.30 -2.12
N MET A 366 -23.58 -3.98 -2.21
CA MET A 366 -22.63 -3.09 -2.87
C MET A 366 -22.37 -1.88 -1.98
N PHE A 367 -21.16 -1.33 -2.11
CA PHE A 367 -20.81 -0.02 -1.55
C PHE A 367 -21.35 1.12 -2.43
N THR A 368 -21.46 2.30 -1.89
CA THR A 368 -21.74 3.50 -2.71
C THR A 368 -20.64 3.70 -3.76
N THR A 369 -19.40 3.38 -3.42
CA THR A 369 -18.25 3.39 -4.33
C THR A 369 -18.32 2.34 -5.44
N ASP A 370 -18.99 1.20 -5.21
CA ASP A 370 -19.27 0.23 -6.28
C ASP A 370 -20.33 0.76 -7.26
N ILE A 371 -21.38 1.37 -6.71
CA ILE A 371 -22.44 1.98 -7.54
C ILE A 371 -21.86 3.12 -8.39
N ALA A 372 -20.83 3.82 -7.90
CA ALA A 372 -20.10 4.83 -8.66
C ALA A 372 -19.52 4.27 -9.96
N LEU A 373 -19.04 3.03 -9.98
CA LEU A 373 -18.52 2.39 -11.19
C LEU A 373 -19.60 2.14 -12.26
N LYS A 374 -20.87 2.00 -11.86
CA LYS A 374 -22.02 1.89 -12.77
C LYS A 374 -22.54 3.27 -13.19
N THR A 375 -22.38 4.28 -12.32
CA THR A 375 -23.02 5.60 -12.48
C THR A 375 -22.14 6.59 -13.25
N ASP A 376 -20.85 6.64 -12.96
CA ASP A 376 -19.90 7.51 -13.67
C ASP A 376 -19.75 7.05 -15.13
N PRO A 377 -19.91 7.94 -16.12
CA PRO A 377 -19.90 7.56 -17.54
C PRO A 377 -18.62 6.85 -17.99
N LYS A 378 -17.45 7.30 -17.49
CA LYS A 378 -16.17 6.72 -17.89
C LYS A 378 -15.94 5.36 -17.25
N TYR A 379 -16.22 5.23 -15.95
CA TYR A 379 -16.16 3.93 -15.27
C TYR A 379 -17.16 2.93 -15.83
N ARG A 380 -18.37 3.38 -16.18
CA ARG A 380 -19.37 2.54 -16.82
C ARG A 380 -18.93 2.01 -18.18
N GLU A 381 -18.27 2.83 -19.00
CA GLU A 381 -17.67 2.39 -20.26
C GLU A 381 -16.71 1.22 -20.02
N ILE A 382 -15.80 1.38 -19.06
CA ILE A 382 -14.77 0.39 -18.73
C ILE A 382 -15.41 -0.88 -18.14
N THR A 383 -16.29 -0.76 -17.14
CA THR A 383 -16.93 -1.91 -16.50
C THR A 383 -17.80 -2.70 -17.47
N THR A 384 -18.48 -2.02 -18.42
CA THR A 384 -19.27 -2.68 -19.48
C THR A 384 -18.35 -3.43 -20.45
N ARG A 385 -17.22 -2.83 -20.82
CA ARG A 385 -16.21 -3.47 -21.67
C ARG A 385 -15.66 -4.73 -20.99
N PHE A 386 -15.28 -4.64 -19.72
CA PHE A 386 -14.77 -5.77 -18.94
C PHE A 386 -15.81 -6.87 -18.73
N LEU A 387 -17.09 -6.51 -18.53
CA LEU A 387 -18.16 -7.47 -18.42
C LEU A 387 -18.34 -8.31 -19.72
N ASN A 388 -18.17 -7.65 -20.86
CA ASN A 388 -18.29 -8.27 -22.18
C ASN A 388 -17.01 -8.99 -22.63
N ASN A 389 -15.85 -8.64 -22.06
CA ASN A 389 -14.53 -9.19 -22.39
C ASN A 389 -13.80 -9.66 -21.12
N PRO A 390 -14.16 -10.81 -20.53
CA PRO A 390 -13.58 -11.31 -19.28
C PRO A 390 -12.07 -11.48 -19.29
N ASP A 391 -11.47 -11.84 -20.42
CA ASP A 391 -10.01 -12.03 -20.50
C ASP A 391 -9.25 -10.68 -20.54
N GLU A 392 -9.87 -9.65 -21.10
CA GLU A 392 -9.35 -8.28 -21.01
C GLU A 392 -9.37 -7.80 -19.54
N PHE A 393 -10.46 -8.03 -18.83
CA PHE A 393 -10.55 -7.73 -17.41
C PHE A 393 -9.47 -8.44 -16.57
N LYS A 394 -9.28 -9.74 -16.79
CA LYS A 394 -8.23 -10.51 -16.10
C LYS A 394 -6.84 -9.93 -16.35
N THR A 395 -6.57 -9.58 -17.61
CA THR A 395 -5.29 -8.98 -18.01
C THR A 395 -5.08 -7.60 -17.37
N ALA A 396 -6.10 -6.76 -17.40
CA ALA A 396 -6.07 -5.43 -16.78
C ALA A 396 -5.87 -5.54 -15.27
N PHE A 397 -6.58 -6.43 -14.59
CA PHE A 397 -6.42 -6.64 -13.15
C PHE A 397 -5.03 -7.19 -12.81
N ALA A 398 -4.50 -8.16 -13.55
CA ALA A 398 -3.17 -8.70 -13.31
C ALA A 398 -2.08 -7.61 -13.44
N ARG A 399 -2.18 -6.74 -14.46
CA ARG A 399 -1.26 -5.63 -14.69
C ARG A 399 -1.39 -4.54 -13.63
N ALA A 400 -2.61 -4.16 -13.28
CA ALA A 400 -2.87 -3.15 -12.26
C ALA A 400 -2.43 -3.62 -10.86
N TRP A 401 -2.67 -4.88 -10.51
CA TRP A 401 -2.18 -5.49 -9.26
C TRP A 401 -0.65 -5.52 -9.20
N PHE A 402 0.01 -5.91 -10.29
CA PHE A 402 1.46 -5.89 -10.35
C PHE A 402 2.01 -4.47 -10.22
N LYS A 403 1.42 -3.50 -10.91
CA LYS A 403 1.80 -2.08 -10.78
C LYS A 403 1.60 -1.59 -9.35
N LEU A 404 0.44 -1.84 -8.75
CA LEU A 404 0.14 -1.43 -7.37
C LEU A 404 1.23 -1.90 -6.40
N THR A 405 1.59 -3.17 -6.48
CA THR A 405 2.48 -3.83 -5.51
C THR A 405 3.98 -3.67 -5.81
N HIS A 406 4.37 -3.13 -6.98
CA HIS A 406 5.79 -3.03 -7.39
C HIS A 406 6.22 -1.62 -7.80
N ARG A 407 5.29 -0.65 -7.85
CA ARG A 407 5.57 0.68 -8.36
C ARG A 407 6.64 1.44 -7.56
N ASP A 408 6.67 1.23 -6.28
CA ASP A 408 7.59 1.85 -5.31
C ASP A 408 9.01 1.27 -5.37
N MET A 409 9.19 0.11 -5.99
CA MET A 409 10.51 -0.55 -6.04
C MET A 409 11.51 0.11 -7.02
N GLY A 410 11.06 1.05 -7.84
CA GLY A 410 11.91 1.71 -8.82
C GLY A 410 12.21 0.88 -10.07
N PRO A 411 13.43 0.94 -10.63
CA PRO A 411 13.76 0.30 -11.89
C PRO A 411 13.82 -1.23 -11.77
N LYS A 412 13.49 -1.91 -12.87
CA LYS A 412 13.47 -3.38 -12.96
C LYS A 412 14.78 -4.06 -12.53
N ALA A 413 15.91 -3.35 -12.59
CA ALA A 413 17.21 -3.87 -12.12
C ALA A 413 17.24 -4.21 -10.62
N ARG A 414 16.29 -3.70 -9.84
CA ARG A 414 16.13 -4.03 -8.41
C ARG A 414 15.27 -5.28 -8.17
N TYR A 415 14.60 -5.79 -9.18
CA TYR A 415 13.69 -6.91 -9.07
C TYR A 415 14.44 -8.23 -9.02
N ILE A 416 14.12 -9.08 -8.05
CA ILE A 416 14.81 -10.36 -7.81
C ILE A 416 13.79 -11.48 -7.84
N GLY A 417 14.18 -12.61 -8.41
CA GLY A 417 13.42 -13.86 -8.41
C GLY A 417 13.05 -14.37 -9.79
N SER A 418 12.61 -15.61 -9.83
CA SER A 418 12.25 -16.35 -11.05
C SER A 418 10.90 -15.95 -11.64
N GLU A 419 10.04 -15.33 -10.85
CA GLU A 419 8.68 -14.91 -11.26
C GLU A 419 8.62 -13.46 -11.74
N VAL A 420 9.77 -12.78 -11.88
CA VAL A 420 9.83 -11.41 -12.42
C VAL A 420 9.35 -11.40 -13.85
N PRO A 421 8.31 -10.63 -14.22
CA PRO A 421 7.81 -10.57 -15.58
C PRO A 421 8.91 -10.16 -16.57
N SER A 422 8.95 -10.81 -17.73
CA SER A 422 9.88 -10.46 -18.82
C SER A 422 9.56 -9.08 -19.39
N GLU A 423 8.28 -8.71 -19.44
CA GLU A 423 7.82 -7.39 -19.87
C GLU A 423 8.38 -6.27 -18.99
N THR A 424 8.64 -5.13 -19.60
CA THR A 424 9.06 -3.91 -18.90
C THR A 424 8.02 -2.82 -19.15
N PHE A 425 7.56 -2.20 -18.07
CA PHE A 425 6.50 -1.20 -18.11
C PHE A 425 7.07 0.22 -18.12
N VAL A 426 6.34 1.16 -18.71
CA VAL A 426 6.74 2.59 -18.78
C VAL A 426 6.98 3.16 -17.38
N TRP A 427 6.16 2.77 -16.40
CA TRP A 427 6.29 3.24 -15.02
C TRP A 427 7.52 2.70 -14.27
N GLN A 428 8.25 1.74 -14.84
CA GLN A 428 9.54 1.26 -14.34
C GLN A 428 10.72 2.08 -14.84
N ASP A 429 10.47 3.18 -15.57
CA ASP A 429 11.48 4.06 -16.12
C ASP A 429 12.56 3.33 -16.96
N PRO A 430 12.17 2.52 -17.95
CA PRO A 430 13.13 1.73 -18.72
C PRO A 430 14.08 2.64 -19.48
N LEU A 431 15.36 2.27 -19.47
CA LEU A 431 16.34 2.85 -20.38
C LEU A 431 16.41 2.04 -21.66
N PRO A 432 16.57 2.71 -22.83
CA PRO A 432 16.87 2.01 -24.06
C PRO A 432 18.13 1.15 -23.91
N LYS A 433 18.13 -0.03 -24.50
CA LYS A 433 19.34 -0.84 -24.55
C LYS A 433 20.43 -0.07 -25.30
N ALA A 434 21.63 -0.03 -24.74
CA ALA A 434 22.77 0.52 -25.43
C ALA A 434 23.04 -0.30 -26.70
N ASN A 435 23.01 0.35 -27.85
CA ASN A 435 23.34 -0.22 -29.15
C ASN A 435 24.76 0.21 -29.62
N TYR A 436 25.56 0.67 -28.69
CA TYR A 436 26.91 1.15 -28.90
C TYR A 436 27.87 0.54 -27.89
N LYS A 437 29.15 0.58 -28.21
CA LYS A 437 30.22 0.13 -27.28
C LYS A 437 30.25 1.04 -26.06
N THR A 438 30.25 0.46 -24.88
CA THR A 438 30.44 1.23 -23.62
C THR A 438 31.85 1.86 -23.60
N ILE A 439 31.94 3.06 -22.99
CA ILE A 439 33.21 3.78 -22.83
C ILE A 439 34.22 2.99 -22.01
N ASP A 440 35.49 3.04 -22.45
CA ASP A 440 36.62 2.44 -21.73
C ASP A 440 37.48 3.54 -21.06
N SER A 441 38.59 3.13 -20.45
CA SER A 441 39.52 4.03 -19.72
C SER A 441 40.14 5.09 -20.63
N LYS A 442 40.33 4.80 -21.93
CA LYS A 442 40.85 5.75 -22.92
C LYS A 442 39.83 6.80 -23.25
N ASP A 443 38.58 6.36 -23.46
CA ASP A 443 37.44 7.23 -23.71
C ASP A 443 37.21 8.16 -22.53
N ILE A 444 37.26 7.65 -21.29
CA ILE A 444 37.13 8.44 -20.07
C ILE A 444 38.25 9.51 -20.02
N SER A 445 39.49 9.14 -20.33
CA SER A 445 40.61 10.06 -20.33
C SER A 445 40.46 11.15 -21.41
N SER A 446 39.95 10.79 -22.59
CA SER A 446 39.66 11.72 -23.67
C SER A 446 38.54 12.70 -23.29
N LEU A 447 37.42 12.16 -22.72
CA LEU A 447 36.31 12.99 -22.27
C LEU A 447 36.72 13.98 -21.16
N LYS A 448 37.56 13.55 -20.21
CA LYS A 448 38.08 14.47 -19.20
C LYS A 448 38.84 15.62 -19.82
N LYS A 449 39.69 15.37 -20.84
CA LYS A 449 40.41 16.44 -21.55
C LYS A 449 39.46 17.39 -22.29
N ILE A 450 38.42 16.85 -22.95
CA ILE A 450 37.42 17.65 -23.63
C ILE A 450 36.70 18.57 -22.64
N ILE A 451 36.26 18.03 -21.50
CA ILE A 451 35.56 18.78 -20.44
C ILE A 451 36.48 19.88 -19.90
N THR A 452 37.75 19.55 -19.58
CA THR A 452 38.72 20.53 -19.07
C THR A 452 38.98 21.65 -20.04
N ASN A 453 38.96 21.37 -21.35
CA ASN A 453 39.23 22.33 -22.41
C ASN A 453 37.95 22.98 -23.02
N SER A 454 36.79 22.72 -22.41
CA SER A 454 35.49 23.23 -22.93
C SER A 454 35.32 24.76 -22.82
N GLY A 455 36.13 25.40 -21.99
CA GLY A 455 35.98 26.82 -21.65
C GLY A 455 34.96 27.11 -20.58
N LEU A 456 34.24 26.09 -20.11
CA LEU A 456 33.29 26.21 -19.00
C LEU A 456 34.03 26.41 -17.67
N SER A 457 33.48 27.26 -16.83
CA SER A 457 33.98 27.44 -15.47
C SER A 457 33.71 26.21 -14.59
N ASN A 458 34.48 26.04 -13.53
CA ASN A 458 34.22 25.00 -12.53
C ASN A 458 32.78 25.10 -11.95
N SER A 459 32.27 26.32 -11.80
CA SER A 459 30.90 26.54 -11.31
C SER A 459 29.86 25.96 -12.27
N GLU A 460 29.99 26.19 -13.56
CA GLU A 460 29.07 25.66 -14.59
C GLU A 460 29.13 24.14 -14.67
N LEU A 461 30.34 23.56 -14.60
CA LEU A 461 30.51 22.10 -14.58
C LEU A 461 29.87 21.47 -13.34
N ILE A 462 30.08 22.08 -12.16
CA ILE A 462 29.48 21.60 -10.90
C ILE A 462 27.97 21.74 -10.93
N LYS A 463 27.44 22.88 -11.38
CA LYS A 463 25.97 23.09 -11.51
C LYS A 463 25.34 22.04 -12.41
N THR A 464 25.93 21.78 -13.58
CA THR A 464 25.42 20.79 -14.53
C THR A 464 25.41 19.38 -13.93
N ALA A 465 26.50 18.99 -13.28
CA ALA A 465 26.58 17.69 -12.62
C ALA A 465 25.54 17.55 -11.49
N TRP A 466 25.41 18.58 -10.65
CA TRP A 466 24.45 18.64 -9.57
C TRP A 466 23.00 18.59 -10.09
N ALA A 467 22.66 19.45 -11.06
CA ALA A 467 21.32 19.52 -11.65
C ALA A 467 20.92 18.19 -12.30
N SER A 468 21.85 17.51 -12.95
CA SER A 468 21.66 16.19 -13.52
C SER A 468 21.35 15.12 -12.45
N ALA A 469 21.98 15.19 -11.26
CA ALA A 469 21.88 14.21 -10.21
C ALA A 469 20.72 14.48 -9.23
N SER A 470 20.43 15.76 -8.96
CA SER A 470 19.56 16.20 -7.85
C SER A 470 18.09 15.83 -7.97
N THR A 471 17.65 15.37 -9.13
CA THR A 471 16.30 14.86 -9.34
C THR A 471 16.09 13.45 -8.79
N PHE A 472 17.12 12.80 -8.28
CA PHE A 472 17.00 11.45 -7.70
C PHE A 472 16.14 11.46 -6.43
N ARG A 473 15.17 10.57 -6.38
CA ARG A 473 14.34 10.27 -5.20
C ARG A 473 14.76 8.93 -4.62
N GLY A 474 15.31 8.94 -3.42
CA GLY A 474 15.72 7.71 -2.72
C GLY A 474 14.57 6.85 -2.21
N THR A 475 13.34 7.36 -2.23
CA THR A 475 12.15 6.69 -1.72
C THR A 475 11.53 5.70 -2.71
N ASP A 476 11.59 6.01 -4.01
CA ASP A 476 11.10 5.13 -5.09
C ASP A 476 12.13 4.96 -6.22
N TYR A 477 13.36 5.39 -5.97
CA TYR A 477 14.54 5.22 -6.84
C TYR A 477 14.38 5.80 -8.25
N ARG A 478 13.61 6.89 -8.38
CA ARG A 478 13.35 7.59 -9.65
C ARG A 478 14.24 8.80 -9.81
N GLY A 479 14.39 9.23 -11.07
CA GLY A 479 15.17 10.42 -11.42
C GLY A 479 16.68 10.16 -11.43
N GLY A 480 17.45 11.21 -11.15
CA GLY A 480 18.91 11.17 -11.19
C GLY A 480 19.50 11.24 -12.60
N ASN A 481 20.78 10.92 -12.72
CA ASN A 481 21.56 11.00 -13.96
C ASN A 481 21.10 10.02 -15.04
N ASN A 482 20.26 9.08 -14.69
CA ASN A 482 19.89 7.97 -15.55
C ASN A 482 19.27 8.45 -16.86
N GLY A 483 19.86 8.12 -18.01
CA GLY A 483 19.40 8.53 -19.34
C GLY A 483 19.67 10.00 -19.69
N ALA A 484 20.54 10.71 -18.96
CA ALA A 484 20.86 12.12 -19.20
C ALA A 484 19.62 13.02 -19.36
N ARG A 485 18.64 12.84 -18.48
CA ARG A 485 17.29 13.46 -18.57
C ARG A 485 17.32 14.98 -18.53
N ILE A 486 18.37 15.58 -18.01
CA ILE A 486 18.57 17.03 -18.00
C ILE A 486 18.51 17.65 -19.42
N GLN A 487 18.87 16.89 -20.46
CA GLN A 487 18.77 17.34 -21.85
C GLN A 487 17.38 17.16 -22.47
N LEU A 488 16.45 16.52 -21.77
CA LEU A 488 15.11 16.20 -22.25
C LEU A 488 14.05 17.08 -21.57
N LEU A 489 12.93 17.31 -22.27
CA LEU A 489 11.77 17.96 -21.66
C LEU A 489 11.17 17.08 -20.54
N PRO A 490 10.67 17.66 -19.44
CA PRO A 490 10.64 19.10 -19.16
C PRO A 490 11.93 19.65 -18.50
N GLN A 491 12.88 18.79 -18.06
CA GLN A 491 14.05 19.20 -17.28
C GLN A 491 14.93 20.20 -18.05
N LYS A 492 15.06 20.03 -19.36
CA LYS A 492 15.80 20.95 -20.24
C LYS A 492 15.36 22.41 -20.12
N GLU A 493 14.07 22.65 -19.84
CA GLU A 493 13.49 24.00 -19.77
C GLU A 493 13.31 24.52 -18.36
N TRP A 494 13.70 23.76 -17.34
CA TRP A 494 13.64 24.25 -15.97
C TRP A 494 14.62 25.41 -15.78
N GLU A 495 14.12 26.51 -15.24
CA GLU A 495 14.93 27.72 -15.01
C GLU A 495 16.19 27.44 -14.19
N VAL A 496 16.11 26.55 -13.20
CA VAL A 496 17.24 26.12 -12.36
C VAL A 496 18.38 25.47 -13.16
N ASN A 497 18.07 24.93 -14.33
CA ASN A 497 19.05 24.31 -15.23
C ASN A 497 19.68 25.30 -16.23
N GLU A 498 19.33 26.59 -16.13
CA GLU A 498 19.88 27.67 -16.94
C GLU A 498 19.83 27.36 -18.46
N PRO A 499 18.67 27.10 -19.05
CA PRO A 499 18.52 26.55 -20.41
C PRO A 499 19.07 27.46 -21.54
N LYS A 500 19.47 28.68 -21.21
CA LYS A 500 20.07 29.63 -22.15
C LYS A 500 21.59 29.65 -22.15
N ASN A 501 22.18 28.95 -21.19
CA ASN A 501 23.63 28.77 -21.06
C ASN A 501 23.98 27.36 -21.53
#